data_129ece6db3d3b35cdef4d59e4e0e7666
#
_entry.id   129ece6db3d3b35cdef4d59e4e0e7666
#
_cell.length_a   1.000
_cell.length_b   1.000
_cell.length_c   1.000
_cell.angle_alpha   90.00
_cell.angle_beta   90.00
_cell.angle_gamma   90.00
#
_symmetry.space_group_name_H-M   'P 1'
#
loop_
_entity.id
_entity.type
_entity.pdbx_description
1 polymer ?
#
loop_
_entity_poly.entity_id
_entity_poly.type
_entity_poly.pdbx_seq_one_letter_code
_entity_poly.pdbx_strand_id
1 'polypeptide(L)'
;MKENAWKVFFNMYAPRYMNEVFTKNTEKEVDFIEELFNLPKGSSILDVGCGTARHAVELAKRGYAVMGIDISEKMLEEARKRCLEQKVEVEFIQADATNFSVNKQFDACICLCEGAFGLLTQGEDPFDRDMKILRNINKALKDNAPFLLTALNGLRMIRSYTDEDVAKGVFDQLGIVETHPMSDYVENAPEGFFLREKGFVATELVLMLRMSGFHVQHIWGGTAGSWNRQPLKMDEMELMVFARKIRNDLVNGF
;
A
#
# COMPACT_ATOMS: atom_id res chain seq x y z
N MET A 1 -1.89 -1.34 25.49
CA MET A 1 -2.30 -1.64 24.09
C MET A 1 -1.41 -2.75 23.58
N LYS A 2 -1.96 -3.78 22.92
CA LYS A 2 -1.11 -4.78 22.25
C LYS A 2 -0.32 -4.09 21.13
N GLU A 3 0.92 -4.51 20.93
CA GLU A 3 1.77 -4.01 19.84
C GLU A 3 1.12 -4.31 18.48
N ASN A 4 1.33 -3.43 17.50
CA ASN A 4 0.79 -3.62 16.14
C ASN A 4 1.40 -4.87 15.50
N ALA A 5 0.55 -5.85 15.16
CA ALA A 5 0.98 -7.15 14.63
C ALA A 5 1.79 -7.02 13.33
N TRP A 6 1.38 -6.11 12.43
CA TRP A 6 2.10 -5.88 11.18
C TRP A 6 3.46 -5.24 11.39
N LYS A 7 3.59 -4.34 12.38
CA LYS A 7 4.91 -3.80 12.76
C LYS A 7 5.84 -4.91 13.25
N VAL A 8 5.35 -5.80 14.11
CA VAL A 8 6.12 -6.97 14.59
C VAL A 8 6.51 -7.86 13.42
N PHE A 9 5.54 -8.22 12.59
CA PHE A 9 5.76 -9.05 11.41
C PHE A 9 6.84 -8.47 10.49
N PHE A 10 6.69 -7.23 10.04
CA PHE A 10 7.63 -6.60 9.12
C PHE A 10 9.01 -6.38 9.75
N ASN A 11 9.11 -6.15 11.06
CA ASN A 11 10.39 -6.13 11.74
C ASN A 11 11.13 -7.48 11.68
N MET A 12 10.38 -8.59 11.78
CA MET A 12 10.96 -9.94 11.68
C MET A 12 11.25 -10.34 10.23
N TYR A 13 10.42 -9.88 9.30
CA TYR A 13 10.48 -10.26 7.89
C TYR A 13 11.48 -9.46 7.06
N ALA A 14 11.86 -8.25 7.50
CA ALA A 14 12.70 -7.30 6.77
C ALA A 14 13.99 -7.92 6.17
N PRO A 15 14.78 -8.76 6.87
CA PRO A 15 16.02 -9.30 6.33
C PRO A 15 15.86 -10.18 5.09
N ARG A 16 14.68 -10.79 4.91
CA ARG A 16 14.42 -11.71 3.80
C ARG A 16 13.41 -11.17 2.77
N TYR A 17 12.78 -10.02 3.03
CA TYR A 17 11.75 -9.43 2.17
C TYR A 17 12.16 -9.34 0.70
N MET A 18 13.40 -8.97 0.42
CA MET A 18 13.90 -8.86 -0.96
C MET A 18 14.15 -10.19 -1.67
N ASN A 19 13.99 -11.32 -0.98
CA ASN A 19 14.04 -12.64 -1.60
C ASN A 19 12.73 -13.02 -2.28
N GLU A 20 11.64 -12.32 -1.94
CA GLU A 20 10.31 -12.57 -2.50
C GLU A 20 10.27 -12.37 -4.01
N VAL A 21 9.48 -13.21 -4.68
CA VAL A 21 9.39 -13.22 -6.16
C VAL A 21 8.83 -11.90 -6.68
N PHE A 22 7.85 -11.32 -6.01
CA PHE A 22 7.21 -10.07 -6.41
C PHE A 22 8.16 -8.87 -6.39
N THR A 23 9.29 -8.94 -5.67
CA THR A 23 10.28 -7.85 -5.65
C THR A 23 11.16 -7.78 -6.89
N LYS A 24 11.15 -8.80 -7.75
CA LYS A 24 12.10 -8.94 -8.87
C LYS A 24 11.79 -8.05 -10.08
N ASN A 25 10.60 -7.48 -10.16
CA ASN A 25 10.15 -6.68 -11.31
C ASN A 25 10.11 -5.16 -11.05
N THR A 26 10.77 -4.69 -10.02
CA THR A 26 10.73 -3.28 -9.58
C THR A 26 11.00 -2.28 -10.69
N GLU A 27 11.98 -2.52 -11.56
CA GLU A 27 12.31 -1.60 -12.67
C GLU A 27 11.13 -1.44 -13.64
N LYS A 28 10.47 -2.54 -14.03
CA LYS A 28 9.30 -2.51 -14.92
C LYS A 28 8.09 -1.86 -14.25
N GLU A 29 7.92 -2.07 -12.96
CA GLU A 29 6.85 -1.42 -12.19
C GLU A 29 7.08 0.10 -12.14
N VAL A 30 8.32 0.55 -11.99
CA VAL A 30 8.66 1.97 -12.03
C VAL A 30 8.54 2.53 -13.44
N ASP A 31 8.88 1.78 -14.51
CA ASP A 31 8.58 2.18 -15.90
C ASP A 31 7.09 2.47 -16.08
N PHE A 32 6.23 1.59 -15.55
CA PHE A 32 4.78 1.76 -15.59
C PHE A 32 4.32 3.01 -14.82
N ILE A 33 4.89 3.26 -13.62
CA ILE A 33 4.58 4.44 -12.79
C ILE A 33 4.99 5.71 -13.53
N GLU A 34 6.20 5.78 -14.10
CA GLU A 34 6.67 6.95 -14.84
C GLU A 34 5.77 7.28 -16.04
N GLU A 35 5.43 6.26 -16.82
CA GLU A 35 4.54 6.42 -17.98
C GLU A 35 3.15 6.90 -17.55
N LEU A 36 2.63 6.34 -16.44
CA LEU A 36 1.30 6.66 -15.93
C LEU A 36 1.21 8.07 -15.35
N PHE A 37 2.20 8.46 -14.56
CA PHE A 37 2.22 9.76 -13.88
C PHE A 37 2.64 10.88 -14.82
N ASN A 38 3.55 10.61 -15.75
CA ASN A 38 4.10 11.56 -16.72
C ASN A 38 4.56 12.88 -16.05
N LEU A 39 5.31 12.77 -14.97
CA LEU A 39 5.83 13.89 -14.19
C LEU A 39 7.24 14.27 -14.65
N PRO A 40 7.61 15.58 -14.60
CA PRO A 40 8.98 16.00 -14.87
C PRO A 40 9.95 15.46 -13.81
N LYS A 41 11.21 15.24 -14.21
CA LYS A 41 12.27 14.87 -13.25
C LYS A 41 12.42 15.98 -12.19
N GLY A 42 12.75 15.58 -10.97
CA GLY A 42 12.75 16.48 -9.80
C GLY A 42 11.39 16.58 -9.09
N SER A 43 10.31 16.05 -9.67
CA SER A 43 9.02 16.00 -8.96
C SER A 43 9.12 15.17 -7.68
N SER A 44 8.34 15.58 -6.67
CA SER A 44 8.30 14.94 -5.36
C SER A 44 7.26 13.83 -5.32
N ILE A 45 7.67 12.62 -4.88
CA ILE A 45 6.80 11.44 -4.79
C ILE A 45 6.80 10.92 -3.35
N LEU A 46 5.60 10.68 -2.81
CA LEU A 46 5.39 10.04 -1.51
C LEU A 46 5.14 8.55 -1.72
N ASP A 47 5.91 7.69 -1.02
CA ASP A 47 5.75 6.24 -0.99
C ASP A 47 5.24 5.81 0.39
N VAL A 48 3.96 5.43 0.49
CA VAL A 48 3.30 5.08 1.76
C VAL A 48 3.28 3.56 1.93
N GLY A 49 3.92 3.09 3.02
CA GLY A 49 4.21 1.67 3.21
C GLY A 49 5.39 1.25 2.34
N CYS A 50 6.46 2.05 2.34
CA CYS A 50 7.58 1.88 1.40
C CYS A 50 8.41 0.61 1.63
N GLY A 51 8.26 -0.06 2.77
CA GLY A 51 9.03 -1.25 3.15
C GLY A 51 10.54 -1.04 3.04
N THR A 52 11.21 -1.93 2.30
CA THR A 52 12.65 -1.83 1.98
C THR A 52 12.96 -0.79 0.88
N ALA A 53 12.01 0.07 0.54
CA ALA A 53 12.11 1.15 -0.43
C ALA A 53 12.49 0.73 -1.85
N ARG A 54 12.06 -0.46 -2.32
CA ARG A 54 12.41 -0.93 -3.66
C ARG A 54 11.96 0.02 -4.77
N HIS A 55 10.73 0.55 -4.70
CA HIS A 55 10.22 1.55 -5.64
C HIS A 55 10.83 2.92 -5.41
N ALA A 56 10.90 3.37 -4.14
CA ALA A 56 11.47 4.67 -3.80
C ALA A 56 12.92 4.84 -4.28
N VAL A 57 13.76 3.82 -4.10
CA VAL A 57 15.15 3.82 -4.58
C VAL A 57 15.21 3.87 -6.10
N GLU A 58 14.40 3.08 -6.80
CA GLU A 58 14.42 3.09 -8.27
C GLU A 58 13.89 4.43 -8.83
N LEU A 59 12.85 5.02 -8.23
CA LEU A 59 12.37 6.36 -8.58
C LEU A 59 13.45 7.42 -8.33
N ALA A 60 14.18 7.36 -7.21
CA ALA A 60 15.28 8.29 -6.90
C ALA A 60 16.42 8.17 -7.92
N LYS A 61 16.81 6.95 -8.34
CA LYS A 61 17.77 6.72 -9.44
C LYS A 61 17.34 7.40 -10.73
N ARG A 62 16.05 7.48 -10.98
CA ARG A 62 15.48 8.13 -12.16
C ARG A 62 15.29 9.64 -12.01
N GLY A 63 15.73 10.22 -10.89
CA GLY A 63 15.79 11.67 -10.67
C GLY A 63 14.52 12.27 -10.05
N TYR A 64 13.69 11.49 -9.37
CA TYR A 64 12.60 11.99 -8.54
C TYR A 64 13.07 12.27 -7.11
N ALA A 65 12.45 13.23 -6.44
CA ALA A 65 12.64 13.49 -5.03
C ALA A 65 11.65 12.63 -4.23
N VAL A 66 12.11 11.57 -3.55
CA VAL A 66 11.23 10.59 -2.92
C VAL A 66 11.28 10.67 -1.41
N MET A 67 10.10 10.56 -0.77
CA MET A 67 9.96 10.32 0.66
C MET A 67 9.19 9.02 0.88
N GLY A 68 9.77 8.12 1.70
CA GLY A 68 9.14 6.88 2.12
C GLY A 68 8.62 6.94 3.54
N ILE A 69 7.45 6.36 3.78
CA ILE A 69 6.86 6.19 5.12
C ILE A 69 6.64 4.70 5.35
N ASP A 70 7.09 4.19 6.49
CA ASP A 70 6.83 2.82 6.91
C ASP A 70 6.71 2.73 8.44
N ILE A 71 5.92 1.79 8.93
CA ILE A 71 5.74 1.56 10.38
C ILE A 71 6.92 0.77 10.98
N SER A 72 7.60 -0.04 10.16
CA SER A 72 8.68 -0.94 10.57
C SER A 72 10.04 -0.26 10.50
N GLU A 73 10.70 -0.09 11.65
CA GLU A 73 12.07 0.43 11.69
C GLU A 73 13.04 -0.52 10.95
N LYS A 74 12.83 -1.83 11.05
CA LYS A 74 13.72 -2.80 10.39
C LYS A 74 13.61 -2.76 8.87
N MET A 75 12.41 -2.53 8.33
CA MET A 75 12.24 -2.25 6.90
C MET A 75 12.99 -0.99 6.49
N LEU A 76 12.90 0.08 7.28
CA LEU A 76 13.61 1.34 7.00
C LEU A 76 15.13 1.22 7.16
N GLU A 77 15.63 0.36 8.05
CA GLU A 77 17.05 0.03 8.12
C GLU A 77 17.55 -0.59 6.79
N GLU A 78 16.80 -1.56 6.25
CA GLU A 78 17.12 -2.18 4.94
C GLU A 78 16.97 -1.16 3.79
N ALA A 79 15.97 -0.27 3.85
CA ALA A 79 15.80 0.81 2.90
C ALA A 79 17.02 1.75 2.85
N ARG A 80 17.52 2.19 4.02
CA ARG A 80 18.71 3.05 4.12
C ARG A 80 19.97 2.35 3.58
N LYS A 81 20.16 1.05 3.88
CA LYS A 81 21.27 0.25 3.30
C LYS A 81 21.21 0.24 1.78
N ARG A 82 20.02 -0.01 1.22
CA ARG A 82 19.79 0.00 -0.23
C ARG A 82 20.12 1.35 -0.84
N CYS A 83 19.71 2.46 -0.22
CA CYS A 83 20.07 3.79 -0.68
C CYS A 83 21.57 4.01 -0.76
N LEU A 84 22.32 3.58 0.27
CA LEU A 84 23.78 3.67 0.30
C LEU A 84 24.42 2.84 -0.82
N GLU A 85 23.99 1.60 -1.02
CA GLU A 85 24.47 0.71 -2.07
C GLU A 85 24.23 1.28 -3.47
N GLN A 86 23.03 1.86 -3.70
CA GLN A 86 22.63 2.43 -4.99
C GLN A 86 23.06 3.89 -5.16
N LYS A 87 23.69 4.51 -4.14
CA LYS A 87 24.17 5.90 -4.14
C LYS A 87 23.06 6.92 -4.48
N VAL A 88 21.90 6.74 -3.88
CA VAL A 88 20.74 7.64 -4.02
C VAL A 88 20.30 8.18 -2.66
N GLU A 89 19.60 9.29 -2.66
CA GLU A 89 18.99 9.90 -1.47
C GLU A 89 17.49 9.71 -1.50
N VAL A 90 16.93 9.17 -0.39
CA VAL A 90 15.49 9.07 -0.13
C VAL A 90 15.26 9.52 1.31
N GLU A 91 14.30 10.40 1.52
CA GLU A 91 13.86 10.76 2.88
C GLU A 91 13.01 9.65 3.47
N PHE A 92 13.20 9.29 4.75
CA PHE A 92 12.39 8.27 5.42
C PHE A 92 11.80 8.77 6.73
N ILE A 93 10.52 8.45 6.95
CA ILE A 93 9.80 8.69 8.20
C ILE A 93 9.27 7.36 8.72
N GLN A 94 9.63 7.01 9.96
CA GLN A 94 8.94 5.91 10.65
C GLN A 94 7.62 6.42 11.19
N ALA A 95 6.51 5.99 10.60
CA ALA A 95 5.17 6.38 11.02
C ALA A 95 4.13 5.33 10.62
N ASP A 96 3.04 5.30 11.38
CA ASP A 96 1.82 4.59 10.99
C ASP A 96 1.08 5.41 9.92
N ALA A 97 0.72 4.76 8.81
CA ALA A 97 0.00 5.39 7.71
C ALA A 97 -1.36 5.99 8.12
N THR A 98 -1.94 5.48 9.21
CA THR A 98 -3.18 6.02 9.78
C THR A 98 -2.99 7.36 10.49
N ASN A 99 -1.75 7.74 10.83
CA ASN A 99 -1.44 8.92 11.64
C ASN A 99 -0.10 9.57 11.28
N PHE A 100 0.24 9.68 10.00
CA PHE A 100 1.40 10.46 9.59
C PHE A 100 1.04 11.91 9.26
N SER A 101 2.01 12.79 9.39
CA SER A 101 1.95 14.16 8.87
C SER A 101 3.27 14.55 8.22
N VAL A 102 3.18 15.34 7.18
CA VAL A 102 4.34 15.87 6.44
C VAL A 102 4.19 17.38 6.26
N ASN A 103 5.32 18.09 6.26
CA ASN A 103 5.34 19.55 6.19
C ASN A 103 5.32 20.10 4.76
N LYS A 104 5.27 19.23 3.76
CA LYS A 104 5.24 19.57 2.34
C LYS A 104 4.15 18.78 1.62
N GLN A 105 3.71 19.29 0.46
CA GLN A 105 2.83 18.55 -0.43
C GLN A 105 3.62 17.95 -1.58
N PHE A 106 3.19 16.76 -2.04
CA PHE A 106 3.85 15.97 -3.06
C PHE A 106 3.14 16.08 -4.41
N ASP A 107 3.92 15.93 -5.48
CA ASP A 107 3.43 15.91 -6.86
C ASP A 107 2.72 14.62 -7.21
N ALA A 108 3.03 13.51 -6.50
CA ALA A 108 2.37 12.22 -6.63
C ALA A 108 2.48 11.39 -5.35
N CYS A 109 1.67 10.32 -5.27
CA CYS A 109 1.79 9.30 -4.22
C CYS A 109 1.65 7.90 -4.82
N ILE A 110 2.38 6.95 -4.23
CA ILE A 110 2.20 5.52 -4.42
C ILE A 110 1.95 4.85 -3.07
N CYS A 111 1.10 3.81 -3.05
CA CYS A 111 0.89 2.89 -1.93
C CYS A 111 0.66 1.50 -2.55
N LEU A 112 1.70 0.69 -2.58
CA LEU A 112 1.80 -0.46 -3.48
C LEU A 112 2.11 -1.75 -2.72
N CYS A 113 1.66 -2.88 -3.26
CA CYS A 113 1.91 -4.21 -2.69
C CYS A 113 1.44 -4.27 -1.24
N GLU A 114 0.17 -3.98 -1.02
CA GLU A 114 -0.50 -3.81 0.29
C GLU A 114 0.18 -2.80 1.23
N GLY A 115 1.24 -2.13 0.85
CA GLY A 115 2.09 -1.17 1.57
C GLY A 115 1.66 -0.80 2.99
N ALA A 116 0.45 -0.25 3.14
CA ALA A 116 -0.18 0.02 4.43
C ALA A 116 -1.69 -0.26 4.39
N PHE A 117 -2.26 -0.54 3.21
CA PHE A 117 -3.69 -0.57 2.95
C PHE A 117 -4.23 -1.99 3.10
N GLY A 118 -5.32 -2.17 3.86
CA GLY A 118 -5.90 -3.49 4.13
C GLY A 118 -5.20 -4.30 5.23
N LEU A 119 -4.12 -3.81 5.83
CA LEU A 119 -3.35 -4.50 6.87
C LEU A 119 -3.87 -4.15 8.26
N LEU A 120 -4.71 -5.01 8.84
CA LEU A 120 -5.45 -4.75 10.06
C LEU A 120 -4.77 -5.34 11.29
N THR A 121 -4.86 -4.67 12.42
CA THR A 121 -4.58 -5.26 13.73
C THR A 121 -5.85 -5.79 14.39
N GLN A 122 -5.69 -6.55 15.47
CA GLN A 122 -6.83 -7.10 16.19
C GLN A 122 -7.72 -5.99 16.76
N GLY A 123 -9.01 -6.01 16.42
CA GLY A 123 -10.00 -5.05 16.90
C GLY A 123 -10.08 -3.75 16.09
N GLU A 124 -9.28 -3.59 15.05
CA GLU A 124 -9.45 -2.48 14.11
C GLU A 124 -10.66 -2.69 13.20
N ASP A 125 -11.42 -1.62 13.01
CA ASP A 125 -12.42 -1.55 11.97
C ASP A 125 -11.73 -1.32 10.62
N PRO A 126 -11.94 -2.23 9.65
CA PRO A 126 -11.23 -2.16 8.36
C PRO A 126 -11.56 -0.91 7.56
N PHE A 127 -12.80 -0.43 7.62
CA PHE A 127 -13.20 0.76 6.88
C PHE A 127 -12.59 2.03 7.49
N ASP A 128 -12.72 2.22 8.79
CA ASP A 128 -12.21 3.41 9.48
C ASP A 128 -10.70 3.55 9.36
N ARG A 129 -9.96 2.43 9.45
CA ARG A 129 -8.52 2.42 9.33
C ARG A 129 -8.06 2.93 7.96
N ASP A 130 -8.56 2.32 6.91
CA ASP A 130 -8.12 2.62 5.56
C ASP A 130 -8.62 3.99 5.08
N MET A 131 -9.77 4.44 5.55
CA MET A 131 -10.22 5.83 5.36
C MET A 131 -9.29 6.87 5.98
N LYS A 132 -8.67 6.59 7.15
CA LYS A 132 -7.65 7.48 7.74
C LYS A 132 -6.42 7.55 6.84
N ILE A 133 -5.95 6.41 6.31
CA ILE A 133 -4.81 6.37 5.37
C ILE A 133 -5.10 7.22 4.14
N LEU A 134 -6.24 7.01 3.48
CA LEU A 134 -6.62 7.77 2.28
C LEU A 134 -6.72 9.27 2.55
N ARG A 135 -7.28 9.68 3.68
CA ARG A 135 -7.36 11.10 4.08
C ARG A 135 -6.00 11.71 4.35
N ASN A 136 -5.07 10.95 4.96
CA ASN A 136 -3.71 11.43 5.20
C ASN A 136 -2.93 11.56 3.89
N ILE A 137 -3.06 10.60 2.97
CA ILE A 137 -2.48 10.70 1.62
C ILE A 137 -3.05 11.92 0.89
N ASN A 138 -4.37 12.13 0.94
CA ASN A 138 -5.00 13.28 0.30
C ASN A 138 -4.42 14.62 0.82
N LYS A 139 -4.26 14.77 2.14
CA LYS A 139 -3.67 15.97 2.74
C LYS A 139 -2.23 16.21 2.30
N ALA A 140 -1.46 15.14 2.10
CA ALA A 140 -0.07 15.19 1.68
C ALA A 140 0.12 15.50 0.19
N LEU A 141 -0.92 15.43 -0.64
CA LEU A 141 -0.84 15.65 -2.07
C LEU A 141 -1.22 17.07 -2.48
N LYS A 142 -0.59 17.56 -3.54
CA LYS A 142 -1.03 18.77 -4.28
C LYS A 142 -2.35 18.50 -4.99
N ASP A 143 -3.09 19.54 -5.30
CA ASP A 143 -4.31 19.42 -6.10
C ASP A 143 -4.02 18.79 -7.47
N ASN A 144 -4.89 17.92 -7.94
CA ASN A 144 -4.76 17.15 -9.17
C ASN A 144 -3.57 16.16 -9.21
N ALA A 145 -2.85 15.97 -8.10
CA ALA A 145 -1.75 15.01 -8.04
C ALA A 145 -2.23 13.57 -8.30
N PRO A 146 -1.50 12.77 -9.08
CA PRO A 146 -1.80 11.35 -9.29
C PRO A 146 -1.51 10.54 -8.03
N PHE A 147 -2.32 9.52 -7.82
CA PHE A 147 -2.19 8.51 -6.78
C PHE A 147 -2.38 7.11 -7.37
N LEU A 148 -1.42 6.23 -7.12
CA LEU A 148 -1.48 4.82 -7.50
C LEU A 148 -1.54 3.95 -6.25
N LEU A 149 -2.58 3.13 -6.15
CA LEU A 149 -2.82 2.20 -5.05
C LEU A 149 -2.96 0.79 -5.60
N THR A 150 -2.30 -0.19 -4.98
CA THR A 150 -2.70 -1.61 -5.11
C THR A 150 -3.29 -2.12 -3.81
N ALA A 151 -4.24 -3.03 -3.91
CA ALA A 151 -4.94 -3.63 -2.77
C ALA A 151 -5.37 -5.06 -3.11
N LEU A 152 -5.47 -5.93 -2.10
CA LEU A 152 -5.89 -7.32 -2.28
C LEU A 152 -7.29 -7.40 -2.92
N ASN A 153 -7.43 -8.30 -3.87
CA ASN A 153 -8.67 -8.49 -4.60
C ASN A 153 -9.67 -9.34 -3.81
N GLY A 154 -10.67 -8.68 -3.25
CA GLY A 154 -11.74 -9.33 -2.47
C GLY A 154 -12.54 -10.37 -3.26
N LEU A 155 -12.66 -10.23 -4.59
CA LEU A 155 -13.35 -11.25 -5.42
C LEU A 155 -12.59 -12.58 -5.39
N ARG A 156 -11.25 -12.53 -5.43
CA ARG A 156 -10.42 -13.72 -5.30
C ARG A 156 -10.57 -14.33 -3.91
N MET A 157 -10.50 -13.50 -2.86
CA MET A 157 -10.63 -13.97 -1.47
C MET A 157 -11.99 -14.66 -1.25
N ILE A 158 -13.10 -14.03 -1.62
CA ILE A 158 -14.45 -14.60 -1.51
C ILE A 158 -14.54 -15.99 -2.19
N ARG A 159 -13.87 -16.17 -3.33
CA ARG A 159 -13.85 -17.47 -4.04
C ARG A 159 -12.98 -18.52 -3.38
N SER A 160 -12.04 -18.13 -2.55
CA SER A 160 -11.08 -19.03 -1.91
C SER A 160 -11.56 -19.58 -0.59
N TYR A 161 -12.52 -18.92 0.06
CA TYR A 161 -13.04 -19.28 1.39
C TYR A 161 -14.44 -19.88 1.34
N THR A 162 -14.79 -20.65 2.38
CA THR A 162 -16.04 -21.38 2.54
C THR A 162 -16.75 -20.99 3.84
N ASP A 163 -18.03 -21.40 3.99
CA ASP A 163 -18.77 -21.21 5.25
C ASP A 163 -18.10 -21.92 6.44
N GLU A 164 -17.32 -22.98 6.19
CA GLU A 164 -16.54 -23.66 7.24
C GLU A 164 -15.38 -22.76 7.74
N ASP A 165 -14.74 -22.03 6.84
CA ASP A 165 -13.67 -21.07 7.21
C ASP A 165 -14.22 -19.90 7.99
N VAL A 166 -15.43 -19.46 7.65
CA VAL A 166 -16.17 -18.44 8.42
C VAL A 166 -16.49 -18.96 9.83
N ALA A 167 -17.01 -20.18 9.94
CA ALA A 167 -17.32 -20.80 11.24
C ALA A 167 -16.08 -20.99 12.13
N LYS A 168 -14.89 -21.18 11.52
CA LYS A 168 -13.60 -21.25 12.22
C LYS A 168 -13.01 -19.90 12.58
N GLY A 169 -13.58 -18.80 12.08
CA GLY A 169 -13.05 -17.44 12.28
C GLY A 169 -11.78 -17.13 11.47
N VAL A 170 -11.48 -17.92 10.45
CA VAL A 170 -10.36 -17.70 9.52
C VAL A 170 -10.73 -16.60 8.50
N PHE A 171 -12.01 -16.52 8.14
CA PHE A 171 -12.52 -15.53 7.20
C PHE A 171 -13.76 -14.82 7.76
N ASP A 172 -13.74 -13.49 7.72
CA ASP A 172 -14.88 -12.63 7.99
C ASP A 172 -15.50 -12.20 6.65
N GLN A 173 -16.64 -12.78 6.31
CA GLN A 173 -17.32 -12.52 5.05
C GLN A 173 -17.95 -11.12 4.96
N LEU A 174 -18.22 -10.47 6.10
CA LEU A 174 -18.77 -9.11 6.11
C LEU A 174 -17.72 -8.05 5.82
N GLY A 175 -16.53 -8.24 6.39
CA GLY A 175 -15.38 -7.36 6.17
C GLY A 175 -14.52 -7.76 4.97
N ILE A 176 -14.70 -8.96 4.42
CA ILE A 176 -13.78 -9.60 3.47
C ILE A 176 -12.37 -9.62 4.05
N VAL A 177 -12.23 -10.16 5.26
CA VAL A 177 -10.99 -10.17 6.02
C VAL A 177 -10.56 -11.59 6.32
N GLU A 178 -9.36 -11.98 5.89
CA GLU A 178 -8.72 -13.22 6.32
C GLU A 178 -7.88 -12.99 7.57
N THR A 179 -7.75 -14.03 8.37
CA THR A 179 -7.01 -13.98 9.65
C THR A 179 -6.16 -15.23 9.78
N HIS A 180 -4.85 -15.04 9.89
CA HIS A 180 -3.89 -16.12 10.00
C HIS A 180 -2.95 -15.91 11.20
N PRO A 181 -2.51 -16.97 11.90
CA PRO A 181 -1.45 -16.86 12.88
C PRO A 181 -0.17 -16.32 12.24
N MET A 182 0.52 -15.40 12.90
CA MET A 182 1.79 -14.87 12.40
C MET A 182 2.85 -15.97 12.23
N SER A 183 2.76 -17.04 13.04
CA SER A 183 3.63 -18.23 12.96
C SER A 183 3.58 -18.98 11.64
N ASP A 184 2.52 -18.79 10.84
CA ASP A 184 2.42 -19.42 9.52
C ASP A 184 3.37 -18.77 8.50
N TYR A 185 3.86 -17.58 8.78
CA TYR A 185 4.70 -16.77 7.87
C TYR A 185 6.13 -16.56 8.37
N VAL A 186 6.33 -16.46 9.69
CA VAL A 186 7.65 -16.21 10.28
C VAL A 186 7.95 -17.16 11.42
N GLU A 187 9.14 -17.73 11.39
CA GLU A 187 9.66 -18.57 12.49
C GLU A 187 9.84 -17.74 13.76
N ASN A 188 9.60 -18.34 14.90
CA ASN A 188 9.69 -17.69 16.22
C ASN A 188 8.75 -16.47 16.38
N ALA A 189 7.65 -16.43 15.66
CA ALA A 189 6.63 -15.42 15.86
C ALA A 189 6.12 -15.44 17.32
N PRO A 190 5.86 -14.28 17.93
CA PRO A 190 5.30 -14.23 19.26
C PRO A 190 3.92 -14.91 19.30
N GLU A 191 3.63 -15.66 20.37
CA GLU A 191 2.33 -16.31 20.53
C GLU A 191 1.19 -15.30 20.62
N GLY A 192 0.05 -15.64 20.01
CA GLY A 192 -1.17 -14.83 20.05
C GLY A 192 -1.16 -13.62 19.13
N PHE A 193 -0.19 -13.51 18.21
CA PHE A 193 -0.23 -12.55 17.13
C PHE A 193 -0.88 -13.14 15.88
N PHE A 194 -1.85 -12.40 15.35
CA PHE A 194 -2.55 -12.74 14.10
C PHE A 194 -2.38 -11.61 13.10
N LEU A 195 -2.18 -11.98 11.84
CA LEU A 195 -2.21 -11.08 10.70
C LEU A 195 -3.62 -11.10 10.12
N ARG A 196 -4.17 -9.93 9.87
CA ARG A 196 -5.51 -9.77 9.30
C ARG A 196 -5.40 -8.92 8.05
N GLU A 197 -5.86 -9.46 6.93
CA GLU A 197 -5.76 -8.83 5.61
C GLU A 197 -7.14 -8.64 5.02
N LYS A 198 -7.43 -7.41 4.61
CA LYS A 198 -8.69 -7.05 3.96
C LYS A 198 -8.56 -7.13 2.45
N GLY A 199 -9.47 -7.86 1.81
CA GLY A 199 -9.71 -7.78 0.38
C GLY A 199 -10.72 -6.70 0.04
N PHE A 200 -10.56 -6.08 -1.12
CA PHE A 200 -11.45 -5.02 -1.60
C PHE A 200 -12.16 -5.40 -2.88
N VAL A 201 -13.38 -4.92 -3.04
CA VAL A 201 -14.05 -4.90 -4.34
C VAL A 201 -13.94 -3.51 -4.98
N ALA A 202 -13.91 -3.46 -6.30
CA ALA A 202 -13.70 -2.21 -7.04
C ALA A 202 -14.69 -1.10 -6.65
N THR A 203 -15.95 -1.44 -6.44
CA THR A 203 -17.01 -0.49 -6.05
C THR A 203 -16.76 0.13 -4.67
N GLU A 204 -16.27 -0.65 -3.71
CA GLU A 204 -15.91 -0.17 -2.37
C GLU A 204 -14.75 0.83 -2.47
N LEU A 205 -13.67 0.48 -3.19
CA LEU A 205 -12.53 1.38 -3.36
C LEU A 205 -12.92 2.69 -4.05
N VAL A 206 -13.79 2.65 -5.06
CA VAL A 206 -14.30 3.88 -5.70
C VAL A 206 -15.02 4.77 -4.68
N LEU A 207 -15.85 4.21 -3.81
CA LEU A 207 -16.56 4.98 -2.78
C LEU A 207 -15.59 5.54 -1.75
N MET A 208 -14.69 4.73 -1.21
CA MET A 208 -13.70 5.15 -0.21
C MET A 208 -12.80 6.28 -0.75
N LEU A 209 -12.32 6.16 -1.98
CA LEU A 209 -11.49 7.17 -2.63
C LEU A 209 -12.26 8.48 -2.85
N ARG A 210 -13.50 8.41 -3.34
CA ARG A 210 -14.38 9.59 -3.49
C ARG A 210 -14.62 10.29 -2.16
N MET A 211 -14.96 9.55 -1.10
CA MET A 211 -15.17 10.08 0.25
C MET A 211 -13.88 10.68 0.85
N SER A 212 -12.73 10.31 0.32
CA SER A 212 -11.41 10.83 0.73
C SER A 212 -10.87 11.92 -0.20
N GLY A 213 -11.69 12.43 -1.14
CA GLY A 213 -11.33 13.55 -2.02
C GLY A 213 -10.49 13.13 -3.22
N PHE A 214 -10.67 11.91 -3.73
CA PHE A 214 -10.04 11.43 -4.95
C PHE A 214 -11.06 11.17 -6.06
N HIS A 215 -10.65 11.40 -7.29
CA HIS A 215 -11.34 10.97 -8.50
C HIS A 215 -10.64 9.74 -9.08
N VAL A 216 -11.32 8.59 -9.08
CA VAL A 216 -10.80 7.36 -9.69
C VAL A 216 -10.90 7.47 -11.21
N GLN A 217 -9.77 7.31 -11.89
CA GLN A 217 -9.68 7.34 -13.34
C GLN A 217 -9.73 5.94 -13.93
N HIS A 218 -9.00 4.98 -13.33
CA HIS A 218 -8.91 3.61 -13.84
C HIS A 218 -8.79 2.60 -12.70
N ILE A 219 -9.29 1.38 -12.95
CA ILE A 219 -9.05 0.19 -12.13
C ILE A 219 -8.63 -0.94 -13.06
N TRP A 220 -7.48 -1.56 -12.78
CA TRP A 220 -6.90 -2.65 -13.53
C TRP A 220 -6.52 -3.82 -12.62
N GLY A 221 -6.07 -4.93 -13.21
CA GLY A 221 -5.33 -5.95 -12.47
C GLY A 221 -4.01 -5.39 -11.97
N GLY A 222 -3.67 -5.68 -10.71
CA GLY A 222 -2.54 -5.09 -9.99
C GLY A 222 -1.51 -6.10 -9.48
N THR A 223 -1.61 -7.38 -9.87
CA THR A 223 -0.67 -8.40 -9.40
C THR A 223 0.77 -8.00 -9.66
N ALA A 224 1.57 -7.91 -8.60
CA ALA A 224 2.97 -7.47 -8.67
C ALA A 224 3.78 -8.30 -9.69
N GLY A 225 4.59 -7.62 -10.47
CA GLY A 225 5.39 -8.22 -11.55
C GLY A 225 4.67 -8.43 -12.88
N SER A 226 3.35 -8.16 -12.97
CA SER A 226 2.58 -8.26 -14.20
C SER A 226 1.67 -7.07 -14.47
N TRP A 227 2.08 -5.88 -14.02
CA TRP A 227 1.30 -4.67 -14.19
C TRP A 227 1.08 -4.33 -15.66
N ASN A 228 -0.19 -4.16 -15.98
CA ASN A 228 -0.63 -3.82 -17.33
C ASN A 228 -1.98 -3.09 -17.23
N ARG A 229 -2.44 -2.49 -18.32
CA ARG A 229 -3.72 -1.75 -18.35
C ARG A 229 -4.88 -2.63 -18.79
N GLN A 230 -4.83 -3.92 -18.45
CA GLN A 230 -5.91 -4.85 -18.79
C GLN A 230 -7.03 -4.82 -17.74
N PRO A 231 -8.26 -5.15 -18.12
CA PRO A 231 -9.37 -5.27 -17.19
C PRO A 231 -9.05 -6.22 -16.04
N LEU A 232 -9.51 -5.87 -14.84
CA LEU A 232 -9.39 -6.69 -13.64
C LEU A 232 -10.00 -8.08 -13.88
N LYS A 233 -9.21 -9.13 -13.64
CA LYS A 233 -9.68 -10.51 -13.62
C LYS A 233 -10.05 -10.91 -12.20
N MET A 234 -11.02 -11.84 -12.07
CA MET A 234 -11.48 -12.29 -10.75
C MET A 234 -10.38 -12.99 -9.93
N ASP A 235 -9.39 -13.60 -10.58
CA ASP A 235 -8.29 -14.33 -9.93
C ASP A 235 -7.00 -13.51 -9.78
N GLU A 236 -7.01 -12.23 -10.16
CA GLU A 236 -5.88 -11.33 -9.84
C GLU A 236 -5.65 -11.30 -8.33
N MET A 237 -4.37 -11.30 -7.92
CA MET A 237 -4.01 -11.16 -6.51
C MET A 237 -4.43 -9.80 -5.97
N GLU A 238 -4.09 -8.74 -6.71
CA GLU A 238 -4.38 -7.36 -6.37
C GLU A 238 -5.18 -6.69 -7.47
N LEU A 239 -5.94 -5.68 -7.08
CA LEU A 239 -6.44 -4.68 -8.00
C LEU A 239 -5.59 -3.41 -7.87
N MET A 240 -5.40 -2.72 -8.98
CA MET A 240 -4.65 -1.48 -9.08
C MET A 240 -5.62 -0.33 -9.37
N VAL A 241 -5.57 0.70 -8.56
CA VAL A 241 -6.40 1.90 -8.73
C VAL A 241 -5.52 3.09 -9.06
N PHE A 242 -5.81 3.73 -10.18
CA PHE A 242 -5.25 5.02 -10.55
C PHE A 242 -6.26 6.13 -10.29
N ALA A 243 -5.93 7.07 -9.43
CA ALA A 243 -6.78 8.16 -9.03
C ALA A 243 -6.04 9.50 -9.05
N ARG A 244 -6.78 10.61 -8.98
CA ARG A 244 -6.23 11.95 -8.78
C ARG A 244 -6.92 12.65 -7.63
N LYS A 245 -6.17 13.43 -6.87
CA LYS A 245 -6.75 14.31 -5.85
C LYS A 245 -7.70 15.32 -6.53
N ILE A 246 -8.91 15.42 -6.00
CA ILE A 246 -9.87 16.43 -6.44
C ILE A 246 -9.36 17.82 -6.00
N ARG A 247 -9.50 18.81 -6.85
CA ARG A 247 -9.14 20.20 -6.51
C ARG A 247 -10.07 20.72 -5.41
N ASN A 248 -9.49 21.41 -4.44
CA ASN A 248 -10.25 21.92 -3.28
C ASN A 248 -11.36 22.91 -3.67
N ASP A 249 -11.23 23.63 -4.80
CA ASP A 249 -12.26 24.52 -5.31
C ASP A 249 -13.52 23.81 -5.85
N LEU A 250 -13.44 22.50 -6.13
CA LEU A 250 -14.53 21.68 -6.66
C LEU A 250 -15.26 20.88 -5.58
N VAL A 251 -14.71 20.77 -4.37
CA VAL A 251 -15.31 19.97 -3.27
C VAL A 251 -16.54 20.64 -2.65
N ASN A 252 -16.70 21.95 -2.80
CA ASN A 252 -17.82 22.73 -2.23
C ASN A 252 -19.13 22.70 -3.06
N GLY A 253 -19.25 21.81 -4.02
CA GLY A 253 -20.38 21.69 -4.95
C GLY A 253 -21.21 20.41 -4.84
N PHE A 254 -21.04 19.62 -3.76
CA PHE A 254 -21.85 18.42 -3.50
C PHE A 254 -22.49 18.45 -2.12
#